data_39546621b4582054abbf409b43cf027e
#
_entry.id   39546621b4582054abbf409b43cf027e
#
_cell.length_a   1.000
_cell.length_b   1.000
_cell.length_c   1.000
_cell.angle_alpha   90.00
_cell.angle_beta   90.00
_cell.angle_gamma   90.00
#
_symmetry.space_group_name_H-M   'P 1'
#
loop_
_entity.id
_entity.type
_entity.pdbx_description
1 polymer ?
#
loop_
_entity_poly.entity_id
_entity_poly.type
_entity_poly.pdbx_seq_one_letter_code
_entity_poly.pdbx_strand_id
1 'polypeptide(L)'
;DYNGLPLEVNSADKCPICHFGIDLSQNSWWNYHDIHSSEQEKFNIFSIHICPHCHHGFVTEHHMMVKPNNNDEDDSVPVEESQVVYPHSTPDLNINEQIRKISPRFYDVYRQCLIAKNEGLSDLYGMGYRKALEQLVTDFAINKYPDEKEKILAMSLHNRIESYFRDSDAKTALMACKWLGNNETHYENCNTKEDIILFEGLIEDTLYYIHRELREEKARSINEAKGKK
;
A
#
# COMPACT_ATOMS: atom_id res chain seq x y z
N ASP A 1 16.19 21.93 -20.51
CA ASP A 1 15.86 23.30 -20.99
C ASP A 1 14.91 23.20 -22.18
N TYR A 2 13.75 23.81 -22.11
CA TYR A 2 12.83 23.92 -23.24
C TYR A 2 13.10 25.24 -23.94
N ASN A 3 13.51 25.16 -25.20
CA ASN A 3 13.91 26.36 -26.02
C ASN A 3 14.92 27.28 -25.29
N GLY A 4 15.78 26.74 -24.43
CA GLY A 4 16.77 27.51 -23.68
C GLY A 4 16.30 28.06 -22.32
N LEU A 5 15.06 27.75 -21.92
CA LEU A 5 14.50 28.16 -20.63
C LEU A 5 14.83 27.14 -19.55
N PRO A 6 15.28 27.55 -18.35
CA PRO A 6 15.49 26.66 -17.23
C PRO A 6 14.14 26.12 -16.73
N LEU A 7 14.01 24.80 -16.66
CA LEU A 7 12.83 24.15 -16.11
C LEU A 7 13.11 23.76 -14.65
N GLU A 8 12.38 24.35 -13.72
CA GLU A 8 12.36 23.88 -12.34
C GLU A 8 11.26 22.82 -12.20
N VAL A 9 11.68 21.58 -11.93
CA VAL A 9 10.78 20.45 -11.77
C VAL A 9 10.84 20.00 -10.33
N ASN A 10 9.70 19.99 -9.64
CA ASN A 10 9.58 19.36 -8.34
C ASN A 10 9.72 17.85 -8.51
N SER A 11 10.88 17.33 -8.17
CA SER A 11 11.17 15.92 -8.26
C SER A 11 10.55 15.15 -7.08
N ALA A 12 10.31 13.85 -7.28
CA ALA A 12 9.90 12.98 -6.19
C ALA A 12 10.93 13.04 -5.05
N ASP A 13 10.50 13.36 -3.85
CA ASP A 13 11.35 13.48 -2.66
C ASP A 13 11.73 12.11 -2.03
N LYS A 14 11.11 11.03 -2.52
CA LYS A 14 11.29 9.66 -2.02
C LYS A 14 11.33 8.63 -3.15
N CYS A 15 12.15 7.60 -2.94
CA CYS A 15 12.15 6.42 -3.81
C CYS A 15 10.80 5.68 -3.70
N PRO A 16 10.13 5.36 -4.82
CA PRO A 16 8.85 4.65 -4.79
C PRO A 16 8.98 3.19 -4.32
N ILE A 17 10.20 2.64 -4.29
CA ILE A 17 10.47 1.23 -3.96
C ILE A 17 10.88 1.06 -2.50
N CYS A 18 11.84 1.85 -2.01
CA CYS A 18 12.39 1.70 -0.65
C CYS A 18 12.06 2.87 0.28
N HIS A 19 11.31 3.86 -0.21
CA HIS A 19 10.88 5.07 0.51
C HIS A 19 12.02 5.93 1.10
N PHE A 20 13.26 5.67 0.67
CA PHE A 20 14.40 6.49 1.07
C PHE A 20 14.27 7.90 0.47
N GLY A 21 14.49 8.93 1.30
CA GLY A 21 14.52 10.31 0.85
C GLY A 21 15.64 10.56 -0.16
N ILE A 22 15.34 11.16 -1.30
CA ILE A 22 16.29 11.33 -2.40
C ILE A 22 16.40 12.80 -2.77
N ASP A 23 17.64 13.24 -2.96
CA ASP A 23 17.93 14.46 -3.72
C ASP A 23 18.21 14.07 -5.18
N LEU A 24 17.26 14.35 -6.05
CA LEU A 24 17.33 13.96 -7.46
C LEU A 24 18.14 14.93 -8.33
N SER A 25 18.65 16.01 -7.77
CA SER A 25 19.42 17.01 -8.52
C SER A 25 20.70 16.47 -9.17
N GLN A 26 21.24 15.37 -8.64
CA GLN A 26 22.54 14.83 -9.06
C GLN A 26 22.50 13.55 -9.90
N ASN A 27 21.37 12.83 -9.95
CA ASN A 27 21.28 11.50 -10.56
C ASN A 27 20.03 11.32 -11.44
N SER A 28 19.68 12.31 -12.22
CA SER A 28 18.48 12.29 -13.06
C SER A 28 18.84 12.40 -14.53
N TRP A 29 18.23 11.55 -15.35
CA TRP A 29 18.30 11.58 -16.80
C TRP A 29 16.96 12.07 -17.32
N TRP A 30 16.96 13.14 -18.12
CA TRP A 30 15.76 13.79 -18.62
C TRP A 30 15.50 13.35 -20.05
N ASN A 31 14.27 12.95 -20.35
CA ASN A 31 13.81 12.76 -21.70
C ASN A 31 12.51 13.54 -21.91
N TYR A 32 12.46 14.30 -22.97
CA TYR A 32 11.36 15.20 -23.29
C TYR A 32 10.51 14.60 -24.40
N HIS A 33 9.17 14.57 -24.18
CA HIS A 33 8.21 14.26 -25.22
C HIS A 33 7.15 15.36 -25.30
N ASP A 34 7.04 15.96 -26.48
CA ASP A 34 6.04 16.96 -26.79
C ASP A 34 4.72 16.27 -27.14
N ILE A 35 3.67 16.55 -26.39
CA ILE A 35 2.32 16.14 -26.75
C ILE A 35 1.54 17.40 -27.11
N HIS A 36 1.55 17.77 -28.38
CA HIS A 36 0.76 18.89 -28.89
C HIS A 36 -0.74 18.63 -28.68
N SER A 37 -1.37 19.39 -27.79
CA SER A 37 -2.80 19.61 -27.84
C SER A 37 -3.06 20.98 -28.51
N SER A 38 -3.93 21.04 -29.48
CA SER A 38 -4.14 22.17 -30.40
C SER A 38 -4.64 23.48 -29.78
N GLU A 39 -4.83 23.58 -28.47
CA GLU A 39 -5.41 24.77 -27.82
C GLU A 39 -4.62 25.32 -26.62
N GLN A 40 -3.69 24.57 -26.05
CA GLN A 40 -2.79 25.03 -24.99
C GLN A 40 -1.46 24.30 -25.16
N GLU A 41 -0.35 25.01 -25.04
CA GLU A 41 0.97 24.42 -25.10
C GLU A 41 1.19 23.61 -23.81
N LYS A 42 0.61 22.39 -23.74
CA LYS A 42 0.82 21.41 -22.69
C LYS A 42 1.84 20.40 -23.17
N PHE A 43 2.77 20.05 -22.30
CA PHE A 43 3.74 19.00 -22.59
C PHE A 43 4.09 18.21 -21.33
N ASN A 44 4.47 16.96 -21.54
CA ASN A 44 4.91 16.08 -20.46
C ASN A 44 6.41 15.86 -20.55
N ILE A 45 7.07 15.96 -19.41
CA ILE A 45 8.49 15.60 -19.25
C ILE A 45 8.57 14.32 -18.47
N PHE A 46 9.35 13.36 -18.96
CA PHE A 46 9.66 12.12 -18.26
C PHE A 46 11.10 12.17 -17.76
N SER A 47 11.30 11.90 -16.48
CA SER A 47 12.61 11.81 -15.86
C SER A 47 12.90 10.39 -15.40
N ILE A 48 14.07 9.88 -15.71
CA ILE A 48 14.55 8.57 -15.25
C ILE A 48 15.50 8.80 -14.09
N HIS A 49 15.26 8.13 -12.99
CA HIS A 49 16.04 8.25 -11.76
C HIS A 49 16.58 6.90 -11.32
N ILE A 50 17.71 6.91 -10.63
CA ILE A 50 18.26 5.73 -9.95
C ILE A 50 18.36 6.06 -8.47
N CYS A 51 17.70 5.26 -7.63
CA CYS A 51 17.77 5.42 -6.19
C CYS A 51 19.20 5.15 -5.67
N PRO A 52 19.84 6.09 -4.95
CA PRO A 52 21.19 5.87 -4.44
C PRO A 52 21.24 4.82 -3.32
N HIS A 53 20.12 4.51 -2.69
CA HIS A 53 20.05 3.55 -1.58
C HIS A 53 19.78 2.12 -2.05
N CYS A 54 18.75 1.89 -2.88
CA CYS A 54 18.38 0.55 -3.32
C CYS A 54 18.77 0.21 -4.76
N HIS A 55 19.36 1.17 -5.49
CA HIS A 55 19.83 1.05 -6.87
C HIS A 55 18.76 0.68 -7.92
N HIS A 56 17.48 0.77 -7.58
CA HIS A 56 16.40 0.58 -8.55
C HIS A 56 16.14 1.87 -9.34
N GLY A 57 15.83 1.68 -10.63
CA GLY A 57 15.39 2.76 -11.51
C GLY A 57 13.89 3.03 -11.33
N PHE A 58 13.50 4.30 -11.48
CA PHE A 58 12.10 4.71 -11.54
C PHE A 58 11.92 5.91 -12.47
N VAL A 59 10.69 6.16 -12.91
CA VAL A 59 10.33 7.21 -13.84
C VAL A 59 9.31 8.14 -13.20
N THR A 60 9.53 9.44 -13.34
CA THR A 60 8.55 10.47 -12.99
C THR A 60 8.03 11.14 -14.24
N GLU A 61 6.76 11.47 -14.25
CA GLU A 61 6.09 12.29 -15.26
C GLU A 61 5.77 13.66 -14.65
N HIS A 62 6.03 14.71 -15.41
CA HIS A 62 5.78 16.09 -15.03
C HIS A 62 4.89 16.73 -16.08
N HIS A 63 3.71 17.17 -15.68
CA HIS A 63 2.77 17.89 -16.53
C HIS A 63 3.07 19.39 -16.47
N MET A 64 3.34 19.97 -17.61
CA MET A 64 3.73 21.38 -17.72
C MET A 64 2.78 22.12 -18.65
N MET A 65 2.51 23.38 -18.31
CA MET A 65 1.79 24.31 -19.19
C MET A 65 2.67 25.52 -19.49
N VAL A 66 2.85 25.83 -20.77
CA VAL A 66 3.44 27.10 -21.19
C VAL A 66 2.34 28.16 -21.18
N LYS A 67 2.46 29.16 -20.32
CA LYS A 67 1.62 30.35 -20.39
C LYS A 67 2.28 31.31 -21.35
N PRO A 68 1.61 31.77 -22.43
CA PRO A 68 2.16 32.80 -23.27
C PRO A 68 2.40 34.06 -22.41
N ASN A 69 3.65 34.43 -22.25
CA ASN A 69 4.00 35.62 -21.49
C ASN A 69 3.89 36.84 -22.39
N ASN A 70 3.10 37.83 -21.99
CA ASN A 70 2.94 39.10 -22.68
C ASN A 70 4.00 40.16 -22.29
N ASN A 71 4.95 39.83 -21.41
CA ASN A 71 6.01 40.76 -21.00
C ASN A 71 7.34 40.01 -20.82
N ASP A 72 8.38 40.55 -21.38
CA ASP A 72 9.74 40.04 -21.61
C ASP A 72 10.59 39.77 -20.33
N GLU A 73 10.04 39.57 -19.17
CA GLU A 73 10.83 39.33 -17.95
C GLU A 73 10.24 38.15 -17.11
N ASP A 74 10.91 37.03 -17.16
CA ASP A 74 10.75 35.82 -16.36
C ASP A 74 9.96 34.66 -17.01
N ASP A 75 10.69 33.93 -17.86
CA ASP A 75 10.20 32.77 -18.62
C ASP A 75 10.22 31.44 -17.80
N SER A 76 9.93 31.47 -16.54
CA SER A 76 9.79 30.20 -15.77
C SER A 76 8.47 29.49 -16.11
N VAL A 77 8.57 28.24 -16.55
CA VAL A 77 7.40 27.37 -16.82
C VAL A 77 7.05 26.64 -15.54
N PRO A 78 5.93 26.96 -14.90
CA PRO A 78 5.56 26.25 -13.69
C PRO A 78 5.18 24.81 -13.98
N VAL A 79 5.70 23.88 -13.19
CA VAL A 79 5.23 22.48 -13.13
C VAL A 79 3.90 22.47 -12.40
N GLU A 80 2.83 22.04 -13.06
CA GLU A 80 1.52 21.96 -12.43
C GLU A 80 1.38 20.72 -11.56
N GLU A 81 1.92 19.58 -11.99
CA GLU A 81 1.81 18.32 -11.27
C GLU A 81 2.97 17.38 -11.63
N SER A 82 3.48 16.66 -10.64
CA SER A 82 4.52 15.65 -10.83
C SER A 82 4.10 14.36 -10.15
N GLN A 83 4.21 13.24 -10.86
CA GLN A 83 3.88 11.92 -10.32
C GLN A 83 4.90 10.86 -10.72
N VAL A 84 5.09 9.86 -9.87
CA VAL A 84 5.84 8.66 -10.23
C VAL A 84 4.96 7.78 -11.10
N VAL A 85 5.44 7.44 -12.29
CA VAL A 85 4.70 6.60 -13.24
C VAL A 85 5.26 5.19 -13.38
N TYR A 86 6.50 4.95 -12.94
CA TYR A 86 7.07 3.60 -12.95
C TYR A 86 8.24 3.47 -11.95
N PRO A 87 8.31 2.38 -11.18
CA PRO A 87 7.17 1.50 -10.89
C PRO A 87 6.10 2.28 -10.13
N HIS A 88 4.85 1.89 -10.26
CA HIS A 88 3.80 2.45 -9.41
C HIS A 88 4.23 2.30 -7.95
N SER A 89 4.08 3.37 -7.17
CA SER A 89 4.56 3.40 -5.79
C SER A 89 4.02 2.19 -5.03
N THR A 90 4.92 1.37 -4.50
CA THR A 90 4.49 0.34 -3.56
C THR A 90 3.96 1.06 -2.32
N PRO A 91 2.71 0.85 -1.93
CA PRO A 91 2.16 1.49 -0.76
C PRO A 91 3.06 1.22 0.44
N ASP A 92 3.39 2.26 1.18
CA ASP A 92 4.09 2.10 2.46
C ASP A 92 3.10 1.47 3.44
N LEU A 93 3.27 0.16 3.68
CA LEU A 93 2.44 -0.58 4.61
C LEU A 93 2.87 -0.25 6.02
N ASN A 94 2.16 0.68 6.67
CA ASN A 94 2.36 0.97 8.08
C ASN A 94 1.85 -0.20 8.97
N ILE A 95 2.34 -1.42 8.68
CA ILE A 95 2.03 -2.63 9.43
C ILE A 95 3.07 -2.80 10.53
N ASN A 96 2.58 -2.99 11.77
CA ASN A 96 3.43 -3.21 12.92
C ASN A 96 4.39 -4.39 12.69
N GLU A 97 5.66 -4.20 13.06
CA GLU A 97 6.73 -5.19 12.90
C GLU A 97 6.43 -6.53 13.60
N GLN A 98 5.68 -6.51 14.71
CA GLN A 98 5.27 -7.75 15.39
C GLN A 98 4.28 -8.55 14.53
N ILE A 99 3.33 -7.89 13.88
CA ILE A 99 2.38 -8.54 12.97
C ILE A 99 3.13 -9.10 11.76
N ARG A 100 4.07 -8.33 11.20
CA ARG A 100 4.92 -8.79 10.10
C ARG A 100 5.73 -10.04 10.44
N LYS A 101 6.24 -10.15 11.68
CA LYS A 101 6.96 -11.35 12.17
C LYS A 101 6.05 -12.55 12.35
N ILE A 102 4.82 -12.35 12.84
CA ILE A 102 3.85 -13.42 13.06
C ILE A 102 3.31 -13.93 11.72
N SER A 103 2.98 -13.02 10.81
CA SER A 103 2.38 -13.36 9.52
C SER A 103 3.11 -12.68 8.34
N PRO A 104 4.33 -13.11 8.00
CA PRO A 104 5.08 -12.55 6.90
C PRO A 104 4.37 -12.77 5.56
N ARG A 105 3.66 -13.88 5.40
CA ARG A 105 2.90 -14.18 4.19
C ARG A 105 1.70 -13.26 4.00
N PHE A 106 1.02 -12.86 5.08
CA PHE A 106 -0.01 -11.82 5.03
C PHE A 106 0.57 -10.53 4.46
N TYR A 107 1.70 -10.07 5.01
CA TYR A 107 2.36 -8.85 4.56
C TYR A 107 2.65 -8.87 3.06
N ASP A 108 3.21 -9.97 2.54
CA ASP A 108 3.53 -10.11 1.13
C ASP A 108 2.29 -10.10 0.24
N VAL A 109 1.24 -10.85 0.62
CA VAL A 109 0.00 -10.92 -0.15
C VAL A 109 -0.73 -9.58 -0.12
N TYR A 110 -0.84 -8.94 1.05
CA TYR A 110 -1.51 -7.66 1.19
C TYR A 110 -0.81 -6.56 0.39
N ARG A 111 0.53 -6.54 0.39
CA ARG A 111 1.30 -5.64 -0.47
C ARG A 111 1.01 -5.85 -1.96
N GLN A 112 0.92 -7.10 -2.41
CA GLN A 112 0.57 -7.41 -3.80
C GLN A 112 -0.84 -6.95 -4.17
N CYS A 113 -1.81 -7.06 -3.24
CA CYS A 113 -3.16 -6.55 -3.45
C CYS A 113 -3.18 -5.04 -3.66
N LEU A 114 -2.42 -4.29 -2.86
CA LEU A 114 -2.34 -2.84 -3.00
C LEU A 114 -1.66 -2.41 -4.31
N ILE A 115 -0.64 -3.17 -4.76
CA ILE A 115 -0.06 -2.95 -6.09
C ILE A 115 -1.12 -3.23 -7.17
N ALA A 116 -1.81 -4.35 -7.11
CA ALA A 116 -2.87 -4.69 -8.07
C ALA A 116 -3.99 -3.64 -8.10
N LYS A 117 -4.34 -3.07 -6.93
CA LYS A 117 -5.29 -1.97 -6.83
C LYS A 117 -4.78 -0.72 -7.54
N ASN A 118 -3.53 -0.30 -7.32
CA ASN A 118 -2.93 0.85 -7.99
C ASN A 118 -2.85 0.67 -9.50
N GLU A 119 -2.67 -0.57 -9.97
CA GLU A 119 -2.71 -0.94 -11.40
C GLU A 119 -4.14 -1.08 -11.96
N GLY A 120 -5.19 -0.87 -11.16
CA GLY A 120 -6.57 -1.00 -11.58
C GLY A 120 -7.03 -2.44 -11.84
N LEU A 121 -6.30 -3.45 -11.34
CA LEU A 121 -6.58 -4.88 -11.55
C LEU A 121 -7.67 -5.36 -10.57
N SER A 122 -8.91 -4.87 -10.77
CA SER A 122 -10.04 -5.08 -9.84
C SER A 122 -10.29 -6.54 -9.51
N ASP A 123 -10.25 -7.43 -10.51
CA ASP A 123 -10.54 -8.85 -10.33
C ASP A 123 -9.49 -9.59 -9.48
N LEU A 124 -8.30 -9.00 -9.30
CA LEU A 124 -7.20 -9.65 -8.59
C LEU A 124 -7.07 -9.21 -7.14
N TYR A 125 -7.26 -7.92 -6.85
CA TYR A 125 -7.00 -7.43 -5.50
C TYR A 125 -8.08 -7.84 -4.49
N GLY A 126 -9.34 -7.99 -4.90
CA GLY A 126 -10.42 -8.49 -4.04
C GLY A 126 -10.17 -9.93 -3.58
N MET A 127 -9.85 -10.84 -4.50
CA MET A 127 -9.43 -12.21 -4.15
C MET A 127 -8.16 -12.22 -3.28
N GLY A 128 -7.24 -11.33 -3.57
CA GLY A 128 -6.01 -11.18 -2.80
C GLY A 128 -6.27 -10.76 -1.36
N TYR A 129 -7.16 -9.80 -1.11
CA TYR A 129 -7.55 -9.39 0.25
C TYR A 129 -8.14 -10.54 1.04
N ARG A 130 -8.99 -11.35 0.42
CA ARG A 130 -9.53 -12.57 1.03
C ARG A 130 -8.42 -13.51 1.47
N LYS A 131 -7.43 -13.74 0.61
CA LYS A 131 -6.29 -14.60 0.91
C LYS A 131 -5.41 -14.03 2.02
N ALA A 132 -5.15 -12.74 1.98
CA ALA A 132 -4.39 -12.04 3.01
C ALA A 132 -5.08 -12.17 4.38
N LEU A 133 -6.39 -11.91 4.45
CA LEU A 133 -7.17 -12.06 5.67
C LEU A 133 -7.09 -13.47 6.25
N GLU A 134 -7.28 -14.50 5.41
CA GLU A 134 -7.21 -15.88 5.86
C GLU A 134 -5.84 -16.22 6.44
N GLN A 135 -4.76 -15.73 5.82
CA GLN A 135 -3.41 -15.91 6.32
C GLN A 135 -3.23 -15.24 7.68
N LEU A 136 -3.64 -13.96 7.82
CA LEU A 136 -3.53 -13.19 9.04
C LEU A 136 -4.26 -13.85 10.22
N VAL A 137 -5.52 -14.25 10.01
CA VAL A 137 -6.36 -14.91 11.02
C VAL A 137 -5.74 -16.22 11.46
N THR A 138 -5.24 -17.01 10.51
CA THR A 138 -4.64 -18.31 10.79
C THR A 138 -3.35 -18.17 11.59
N ASP A 139 -2.45 -17.32 11.14
CA ASP A 139 -1.15 -17.13 11.77
C ASP A 139 -1.28 -16.51 13.16
N PHE A 140 -2.20 -15.58 13.35
CA PHE A 140 -2.51 -15.02 14.67
C PHE A 140 -3.05 -16.09 15.63
N ALA A 141 -3.98 -16.93 15.17
CA ALA A 141 -4.53 -18.01 15.98
C ALA A 141 -3.43 -19.03 16.38
N ILE A 142 -2.57 -19.42 15.45
CA ILE A 142 -1.44 -20.34 15.71
C ILE A 142 -0.43 -19.70 16.68
N ASN A 143 -0.11 -18.42 16.50
CA ASN A 143 0.80 -17.71 17.41
C ASN A 143 0.27 -17.71 18.85
N LYS A 144 -1.04 -17.55 19.02
CA LYS A 144 -1.69 -17.49 20.34
C LYS A 144 -1.90 -18.89 20.97
N TYR A 145 -2.11 -19.90 20.14
CA TYR A 145 -2.40 -21.28 20.55
C TYR A 145 -1.55 -22.28 19.76
N PRO A 146 -0.23 -22.29 19.97
CA PRO A 146 0.71 -23.08 19.16
C PRO A 146 0.45 -24.60 19.25
N ASP A 147 -0.04 -25.08 20.38
CA ASP A 147 -0.37 -26.50 20.60
C ASP A 147 -1.62 -26.97 19.83
N GLU A 148 -2.44 -26.03 19.35
CA GLU A 148 -3.64 -26.32 18.55
C GLU A 148 -3.41 -26.14 17.03
N LYS A 149 -2.17 -26.02 16.57
CA LYS A 149 -1.85 -25.69 15.16
C LYS A 149 -2.57 -26.59 14.15
N GLU A 150 -2.51 -27.90 14.32
CA GLU A 150 -3.14 -28.84 13.37
C GLU A 150 -4.67 -28.71 13.35
N LYS A 151 -5.28 -28.51 14.50
CA LYS A 151 -6.70 -28.25 14.65
C LYS A 151 -7.09 -26.94 13.96
N ILE A 152 -6.31 -25.86 14.16
CA ILE A 152 -6.54 -24.56 13.52
C ILE A 152 -6.48 -24.70 12.01
N LEU A 153 -5.49 -25.39 11.47
CA LEU A 153 -5.32 -25.59 10.03
C LEU A 153 -6.47 -26.39 9.40
N ALA A 154 -7.07 -27.31 10.14
CA ALA A 154 -8.22 -28.11 9.69
C ALA A 154 -9.55 -27.34 9.71
N MET A 155 -9.63 -26.21 10.40
CA MET A 155 -10.87 -25.42 10.51
C MET A 155 -11.11 -24.53 9.28
N SER A 156 -12.39 -24.26 9.00
CA SER A 156 -12.78 -23.18 8.08
C SER A 156 -12.41 -21.81 8.67
N LEU A 157 -12.28 -20.80 7.82
CA LEU A 157 -12.02 -19.42 8.28
C LEU A 157 -13.08 -18.94 9.28
N HIS A 158 -14.36 -19.25 9.02
CA HIS A 158 -15.45 -18.95 9.95
C HIS A 158 -15.19 -19.50 11.36
N ASN A 159 -14.85 -20.77 11.43
CA ASN A 159 -14.62 -21.45 12.73
C ASN A 159 -13.35 -20.94 13.43
N ARG A 160 -12.32 -20.54 12.66
CA ARG A 160 -11.13 -19.89 13.22
C ARG A 160 -11.48 -18.55 13.87
N ILE A 161 -12.28 -17.73 13.19
CA ILE A 161 -12.72 -16.42 13.72
C ILE A 161 -13.53 -16.63 15.00
N GLU A 162 -14.54 -17.50 14.96
CA GLU A 162 -15.41 -17.77 16.12
C GLU A 162 -14.66 -18.31 17.33
N SER A 163 -13.71 -19.22 17.11
CA SER A 163 -13.02 -19.92 18.20
C SER A 163 -11.85 -19.12 18.81
N TYR A 164 -11.15 -18.33 18.02
CA TYR A 164 -9.87 -17.74 18.45
C TYR A 164 -9.88 -16.22 18.62
N PHE A 165 -10.93 -15.53 18.16
CA PHE A 165 -11.10 -14.10 18.40
C PHE A 165 -12.16 -13.90 19.50
N ARG A 166 -11.81 -13.19 20.57
CA ARG A 166 -12.69 -13.02 21.74
C ARG A 166 -13.51 -11.75 21.70
N ASP A 167 -12.98 -10.71 21.09
CA ASP A 167 -13.61 -9.40 20.97
C ASP A 167 -14.76 -9.47 19.96
N SER A 168 -15.95 -8.97 20.34
CA SER A 168 -17.15 -9.02 19.50
C SER A 168 -17.03 -8.15 18.27
N ASP A 169 -16.38 -7.00 18.38
CA ASP A 169 -16.24 -6.03 17.30
C ASP A 169 -15.25 -6.56 16.27
N ALA A 170 -14.11 -7.12 16.72
CA ALA A 170 -13.16 -7.79 15.86
C ALA A 170 -13.78 -8.98 15.12
N LYS A 171 -14.62 -9.79 15.78
CA LYS A 171 -15.36 -10.87 15.11
C LYS A 171 -16.28 -10.34 14.02
N THR A 172 -17.04 -9.29 14.33
CA THR A 172 -17.96 -8.68 13.38
C THR A 172 -17.23 -8.16 12.14
N ALA A 173 -16.12 -7.44 12.34
CA ALA A 173 -15.27 -6.97 11.25
C ALA A 173 -14.73 -8.13 10.39
N LEU A 174 -14.16 -9.15 11.03
CA LEU A 174 -13.62 -10.33 10.34
C LEU A 174 -14.67 -11.12 9.57
N MET A 175 -15.89 -11.24 10.12
CA MET A 175 -17.00 -11.89 9.42
C MET A 175 -17.46 -11.09 8.20
N ALA A 176 -17.52 -9.77 8.30
CA ALA A 176 -17.82 -8.90 7.17
C ALA A 176 -16.73 -9.04 6.08
N CYS A 177 -15.46 -9.00 6.44
CA CYS A 177 -14.34 -9.25 5.52
C CYS A 177 -14.46 -10.62 4.82
N LYS A 178 -14.82 -11.66 5.58
CA LYS A 178 -15.03 -13.00 5.02
C LYS A 178 -16.13 -12.99 3.95
N TRP A 179 -17.25 -12.30 4.19
CA TRP A 179 -18.36 -12.22 3.24
C TRP A 179 -17.97 -11.43 1.98
N LEU A 180 -17.39 -10.24 2.15
CA LEU A 180 -16.88 -9.44 1.05
C LEU A 180 -15.87 -10.21 0.20
N GLY A 181 -14.91 -10.88 0.85
CA GLY A 181 -13.93 -11.68 0.12
C GLY A 181 -14.50 -12.92 -0.58
N ASN A 182 -15.62 -13.49 -0.11
CA ASN A 182 -16.29 -14.58 -0.82
C ASN A 182 -16.94 -14.10 -2.12
N ASN A 183 -17.53 -12.88 -2.13
CA ASN A 183 -18.16 -12.33 -3.32
C ASN A 183 -17.18 -12.20 -4.49
N GLU A 184 -15.91 -11.91 -4.23
CA GLU A 184 -14.86 -11.81 -5.25
C GLU A 184 -14.53 -13.13 -5.96
N THR A 185 -14.95 -14.27 -5.41
CA THR A 185 -14.66 -15.60 -5.97
C THR A 185 -15.86 -16.22 -6.71
N HIS A 186 -17.00 -15.55 -6.72
CA HIS A 186 -18.24 -16.04 -7.36
C HIS A 186 -18.58 -15.22 -8.59
N TYR A 187 -18.93 -15.91 -9.68
CA TYR A 187 -19.23 -15.31 -10.99
C TYR A 187 -20.37 -14.26 -10.97
N GLU A 188 -21.33 -14.40 -10.07
CA GLU A 188 -22.51 -13.53 -10.02
C GLU A 188 -22.41 -12.37 -9.02
N ASN A 189 -21.39 -12.34 -8.17
CA ASN A 189 -21.25 -11.41 -7.07
C ASN A 189 -19.92 -10.65 -7.18
N CYS A 190 -19.95 -9.49 -7.84
CA CYS A 190 -18.82 -8.55 -7.83
C CYS A 190 -19.05 -7.52 -6.74
N ASN A 191 -18.03 -7.25 -5.91
CA ASN A 191 -18.07 -6.15 -4.96
C ASN A 191 -18.07 -4.79 -5.69
N THR A 192 -18.75 -3.82 -5.11
CA THR A 192 -18.67 -2.43 -5.55
C THR A 192 -17.35 -1.80 -5.11
N LYS A 193 -17.03 -0.60 -5.61
CA LYS A 193 -15.87 0.16 -5.12
C LYS A 193 -16.00 0.48 -3.62
N GLU A 194 -17.20 0.77 -3.17
CA GLU A 194 -17.54 1.03 -1.77
C GLU A 194 -17.30 -0.20 -0.89
N ASP A 195 -17.64 -1.39 -1.37
CA ASP A 195 -17.38 -2.66 -0.67
C ASP A 195 -15.87 -2.91 -0.51
N ILE A 196 -15.08 -2.60 -1.51
CA ILE A 196 -13.62 -2.74 -1.44
C ILE A 196 -13.01 -1.75 -0.45
N ILE A 197 -13.46 -0.50 -0.44
CA ILE A 197 -13.02 0.51 0.55
C ILE A 197 -13.39 0.05 1.96
N LEU A 198 -14.59 -0.47 2.14
CA LEU A 198 -15.03 -1.03 3.42
C LEU A 198 -14.15 -2.22 3.82
N PHE A 199 -13.83 -3.13 2.90
CA PHE A 199 -12.98 -4.28 3.17
C PHE A 199 -11.58 -3.86 3.67
N GLU A 200 -10.97 -2.86 3.03
CA GLU A 200 -9.69 -2.30 3.46
C GLU A 200 -9.76 -1.75 4.88
N GLY A 201 -10.77 -0.91 5.18
CA GLY A 201 -10.96 -0.37 6.51
C GLY A 201 -11.14 -1.47 7.58
N LEU A 202 -11.90 -2.53 7.27
CA LEU A 202 -12.06 -3.66 8.19
C LEU A 202 -10.77 -4.48 8.38
N ILE A 203 -9.91 -4.56 7.37
CA ILE A 203 -8.55 -5.16 7.52
C ILE A 203 -7.71 -4.29 8.47
N GLU A 204 -7.75 -2.98 8.34
CA GLU A 204 -7.05 -2.05 9.24
C GLU A 204 -7.53 -2.18 10.70
N ASP A 205 -8.84 -2.26 10.92
CA ASP A 205 -9.42 -2.52 12.24
C ASP A 205 -8.94 -3.85 12.82
N THR A 206 -8.85 -4.88 11.98
CA THR A 206 -8.33 -6.20 12.37
C THR A 206 -6.85 -6.11 12.77
N LEU A 207 -6.03 -5.39 12.01
CA LEU A 207 -4.61 -5.16 12.33
C LEU A 207 -4.45 -4.41 13.65
N TYR A 208 -5.29 -3.39 13.89
CA TYR A 208 -5.29 -2.66 15.15
C TYR A 208 -5.65 -3.56 16.34
N TYR A 209 -6.70 -4.39 16.20
CA TYR A 209 -7.08 -5.37 17.21
C TYR A 209 -5.94 -6.35 17.53
N ILE A 210 -5.33 -6.96 16.53
CA ILE A 210 -4.23 -7.91 16.71
C ILE A 210 -3.04 -7.23 17.41
N HIS A 211 -2.70 -6.00 17.00
CA HIS A 211 -1.64 -5.24 17.64
C HIS A 211 -1.92 -4.97 19.13
N ARG A 212 -3.15 -4.62 19.47
CA ARG A 212 -3.60 -4.42 20.85
C ARG A 212 -3.42 -5.72 21.68
N GLU A 213 -3.89 -6.85 21.16
CA GLU A 213 -3.77 -8.16 21.82
C GLU A 213 -2.30 -8.53 22.10
N LEU A 214 -1.43 -8.35 21.12
CA LEU A 214 0.01 -8.64 21.28
C LEU A 214 0.68 -7.75 22.33
N ARG A 215 0.29 -6.49 22.41
CA ARG A 215 0.78 -5.57 23.45
C ARG A 215 0.29 -5.94 24.83
N GLU A 216 -0.98 -6.35 24.97
CA GLU A 216 -1.56 -6.81 26.23
C GLU A 216 -0.88 -8.08 26.73
N GLU A 217 -0.60 -9.05 25.85
CA GLU A 217 0.15 -10.26 26.21
C GLU A 217 1.54 -9.92 26.74
N LYS A 218 2.25 -9.01 26.07
CA LYS A 218 3.56 -8.53 26.55
C LYS A 218 3.46 -7.83 27.91
N ALA A 219 2.42 -7.02 28.13
CA ALA A 219 2.20 -6.36 29.41
C ALA A 219 1.93 -7.36 30.53
N ARG A 220 1.12 -8.41 30.27
CA ARG A 220 0.86 -9.49 31.23
C ARG A 220 2.15 -10.23 31.61
N SER A 221 2.97 -10.60 30.63
CA SER A 221 4.25 -11.29 30.88
C SER A 221 5.22 -10.46 31.74
N ILE A 222 5.25 -9.13 31.55
CA ILE A 222 6.05 -8.24 32.38
C ILE A 222 5.54 -8.19 33.82
N ASN A 223 4.22 -8.10 34.01
CA ASN A 223 3.62 -8.07 35.34
C ASN A 223 3.83 -9.39 36.10
N GLU A 224 3.70 -10.53 35.43
CA GLU A 224 3.98 -11.86 36.03
C GLU A 224 5.45 -12.00 36.40
N ALA A 225 6.37 -11.52 35.59
CA ALA A 225 7.81 -11.55 35.89
C ALA A 225 8.21 -10.64 37.07
N LYS A 226 7.51 -9.50 37.25
CA LYS A 226 7.75 -8.59 38.38
C LYS A 226 6.99 -8.95 39.66
N GLY A 227 5.81 -9.57 39.51
CA GLY A 227 5.00 -10.02 40.66
C GLY A 227 5.57 -11.26 41.40
N LYS A 228 6.60 -11.92 40.85
CA LYS A 228 7.31 -13.03 41.44
C LYS A 228 8.58 -12.61 42.21
N LYS A 229 8.84 -11.31 42.33
CA LYS A 229 9.87 -10.73 43.21
C LYS A 229 9.27 -10.12 44.45
#